data_0ce5495335cd8f215406595379c578ad
#
_entry.id   0ce5495335cd8f215406595379c578ad
#
_cell.length_a   1.000
_cell.length_b   1.000
_cell.length_c   1.000
_cell.angle_alpha   90.00
_cell.angle_beta   90.00
_cell.angle_gamma   90.00
#
_symmetry.space_group_name_H-M   'P 1'
#
loop_
_entity.id
_entity.type
_entity.pdbx_description
1 polymer ?
#
loop_
_entity_poly.entity_id
_entity_poly.type
_entity_poly.pdbx_seq_one_letter_code
_entity_poly.pdbx_strand_id
1 'polypeptide(L)'
;MIRFFAEHPTAANLLMALFLISGLAALPRLRRETMPDFSPSEVEIRVQFPGASAEDVEEAIAQRIEDALDDISHIEEIRVDARESLCIATVEMSNNGDFQVFFNDIERAIDAIDDFPADTEKPVVQELGRTD
;
A
#
# COMPACT_ATOMS: atom_id res chain seq x y z
N MET A 1 -12.39 -32.15 -42.05
CA MET A 1 -13.09 -30.94 -41.64
C MET A 1 -12.64 -29.68 -42.42
N ILE A 2 -11.35 -29.41 -42.56
CA ILE A 2 -10.84 -28.19 -43.26
C ILE A 2 -11.31 -28.11 -44.72
N ARG A 3 -11.35 -29.24 -45.47
CA ARG A 3 -11.82 -29.30 -46.89
C ARG A 3 -13.29 -28.90 -47.04
N PHE A 4 -14.14 -29.19 -46.05
CA PHE A 4 -15.56 -28.80 -46.06
C PHE A 4 -15.76 -27.30 -46.04
N PHE A 5 -14.97 -26.57 -45.23
CA PHE A 5 -15.02 -25.13 -45.18
C PHE A 5 -14.38 -24.43 -46.37
N ALA A 6 -13.39 -25.09 -47.01
CA ALA A 6 -12.78 -24.58 -48.24
C ALA A 6 -13.74 -24.65 -49.44
N GLU A 7 -14.63 -25.66 -49.49
CA GLU A 7 -15.61 -25.86 -50.57
C GLU A 7 -16.92 -25.06 -50.38
N HIS A 8 -17.16 -24.55 -49.14
CA HIS A 8 -18.36 -23.80 -48.80
C HIS A 8 -18.05 -22.41 -48.21
N PRO A 9 -17.82 -21.40 -49.05
CA PRO A 9 -17.44 -20.06 -48.60
C PRO A 9 -18.49 -19.40 -47.67
N THR A 10 -19.78 -19.73 -47.84
CA THR A 10 -20.86 -19.25 -46.95
C THR A 10 -20.74 -19.82 -45.55
N ALA A 11 -20.35 -21.08 -45.38
CA ALA A 11 -20.14 -21.72 -44.10
C ALA A 11 -18.92 -21.13 -43.36
N ALA A 12 -17.84 -20.84 -44.10
CA ALA A 12 -16.66 -20.19 -43.58
C ALA A 12 -16.94 -18.76 -43.10
N ASN A 13 -17.69 -17.98 -43.89
CA ASN A 13 -18.09 -16.62 -43.51
C ASN A 13 -19.03 -16.61 -42.31
N LEU A 14 -19.95 -17.59 -42.19
CA LEU A 14 -20.84 -17.69 -41.01
C LEU A 14 -20.04 -18.03 -39.76
N LEU A 15 -19.07 -18.90 -39.83
CA LEU A 15 -18.19 -19.25 -38.71
C LEU A 15 -17.34 -18.07 -38.30
N MET A 16 -16.80 -17.31 -39.26
CA MET A 16 -16.04 -16.10 -38.98
C MET A 16 -16.91 -15.04 -38.29
N ALA A 17 -18.13 -14.82 -38.79
CA ALA A 17 -19.06 -13.89 -38.17
C ALA A 17 -19.41 -14.31 -36.71
N LEU A 18 -19.59 -15.62 -36.49
CA LEU A 18 -19.84 -16.17 -35.15
C LEU A 18 -18.69 -15.87 -34.19
N PHE A 19 -17.43 -16.05 -34.61
CA PHE A 19 -16.27 -15.74 -33.79
C PHE A 19 -16.12 -14.25 -33.54
N LEU A 20 -16.38 -13.39 -34.54
CA LEU A 20 -16.33 -11.94 -34.37
C LEU A 20 -17.38 -11.46 -33.37
N ILE A 21 -18.62 -11.93 -33.50
CA ILE A 21 -19.70 -11.57 -32.55
C ILE A 21 -19.39 -12.08 -31.14
N SER A 22 -18.90 -13.32 -31.03
CA SER A 22 -18.51 -13.90 -29.74
C SER A 22 -17.36 -13.14 -29.10
N GLY A 23 -16.34 -12.75 -29.87
CA GLY A 23 -15.23 -11.94 -29.42
C GLY A 23 -15.68 -10.54 -28.96
N LEU A 24 -16.55 -9.90 -29.73
CA LEU A 24 -17.11 -8.58 -29.38
C LEU A 24 -17.98 -8.62 -28.12
N ALA A 25 -18.76 -9.69 -27.94
CA ALA A 25 -19.56 -9.91 -26.75
C ALA A 25 -18.74 -10.25 -25.49
N ALA A 26 -17.53 -10.77 -25.67
CA ALA A 26 -16.61 -11.05 -24.58
C ALA A 26 -15.87 -9.78 -24.08
N LEU A 27 -15.71 -8.74 -24.92
CA LEU A 27 -14.98 -7.51 -24.57
C LEU A 27 -15.46 -6.84 -23.28
N PRO A 28 -16.76 -6.63 -23.04
CA PRO A 28 -17.23 -6.01 -21.80
C PRO A 28 -17.08 -6.94 -20.57
N ARG A 29 -16.84 -8.25 -20.79
CA ARG A 29 -16.61 -9.20 -19.70
C ARG A 29 -15.13 -9.34 -19.33
N LEU A 30 -14.23 -8.78 -20.10
CA LEU A 30 -12.83 -8.64 -19.73
C LEU A 30 -12.76 -7.68 -18.56
N ARG A 31 -12.68 -8.23 -17.34
CA ARG A 31 -12.30 -7.45 -16.17
C ARG A 31 -10.90 -6.90 -16.43
N ARG A 32 -10.83 -5.59 -16.58
CA ARG A 32 -9.57 -4.88 -16.50
C ARG A 32 -9.19 -4.83 -15.02
N GLU A 33 -8.58 -5.86 -14.53
CA GLU A 33 -7.83 -5.78 -13.29
C GLU A 33 -6.53 -5.04 -13.62
N THR A 34 -6.63 -3.72 -13.69
CA THR A 34 -5.50 -2.82 -13.74
C THR A 34 -4.95 -2.64 -12.33
N MET A 35 -4.26 -3.57 -11.79
CA MET A 35 -3.77 -3.71 -10.41
C MET A 35 -4.89 -4.19 -9.46
N PRO A 36 -4.59 -5.19 -8.61
CA PRO A 36 -5.42 -5.39 -7.44
C PRO A 36 -5.46 -4.05 -6.70
N ASP A 37 -6.66 -3.59 -6.33
CA ASP A 37 -6.82 -2.56 -5.32
C ASP A 37 -6.29 -3.13 -3.99
N PHE A 38 -4.97 -3.27 -3.91
CA PHE A 38 -4.31 -3.16 -2.64
C PHE A 38 -4.41 -1.67 -2.33
N SER A 39 -5.43 -1.29 -1.60
CA SER A 39 -5.29 -0.17 -0.70
C SER A 39 -4.33 -0.70 0.36
N PRO A 40 -3.04 -0.45 0.29
CA PRO A 40 -2.17 -0.78 1.39
C PRO A 40 -2.73 0.03 2.56
N SER A 41 -3.21 -0.66 3.56
CA SER A 41 -3.59 -0.05 4.82
C SER A 41 -2.27 0.30 5.50
N GLU A 42 -1.61 1.32 4.99
CA GLU A 42 -0.32 1.81 5.46
C GLU A 42 -0.50 3.10 6.25
N VAL A 43 0.24 3.20 7.33
CA VAL A 43 0.33 4.41 8.15
C VAL A 43 1.75 4.95 8.06
N GLU A 44 1.90 6.21 7.69
CA GLU A 44 3.18 6.91 7.69
C GLU A 44 3.29 7.76 8.95
N ILE A 45 4.40 7.59 9.65
CA ILE A 45 4.80 8.38 10.80
C ILE A 45 6.00 9.22 10.36
N ARG A 46 5.89 10.52 10.48
CA ARG A 46 6.96 11.45 10.12
C ARG A 46 7.39 12.26 11.33
N VAL A 47 8.68 12.23 11.62
CA VAL A 47 9.28 12.97 12.73
C VAL A 47 10.45 13.78 12.21
N GLN A 48 10.43 15.09 12.41
CA GLN A 48 11.53 15.99 12.06
C GLN A 48 12.43 16.21 13.28
N PHE A 49 13.74 16.07 13.06
CA PHE A 49 14.78 16.35 14.04
C PHE A 49 15.82 17.27 13.40
N PRO A 50 15.55 18.59 13.36
CA PRO A 50 16.39 19.55 12.64
C PRO A 50 17.85 19.53 13.10
N GLY A 51 18.77 19.44 12.12
CA GLY A 51 20.21 19.49 12.37
C GLY A 51 20.86 18.17 12.81
N ALA A 52 20.07 17.11 12.99
CA ALA A 52 20.58 15.79 13.32
C ALA A 52 21.12 15.07 12.08
N SER A 53 22.20 14.30 12.26
CA SER A 53 22.67 13.37 11.22
C SER A 53 21.71 12.17 11.08
N ALA A 54 21.83 11.40 9.99
CA ALA A 54 21.02 10.19 9.81
C ALA A 54 21.25 9.17 10.94
N GLU A 55 22.47 9.05 11.46
CA GLU A 55 22.82 8.18 12.58
C GLU A 55 22.16 8.64 13.88
N ASP A 56 22.17 9.96 14.17
CA ASP A 56 21.48 10.52 15.33
C ASP A 56 19.96 10.34 15.23
N VAL A 57 19.38 10.48 14.04
CA VAL A 57 17.95 10.24 13.78
C VAL A 57 17.60 8.78 14.01
N GLU A 58 18.42 7.85 13.55
CA GLU A 58 18.23 6.42 13.74
C GLU A 58 18.26 6.05 15.23
N GLU A 59 19.28 6.48 15.97
CA GLU A 59 19.43 6.14 17.39
C GLU A 59 18.41 6.87 18.30
N ALA A 60 18.13 8.14 18.01
CA ALA A 60 17.29 8.95 18.87
C ALA A 60 15.78 8.89 18.55
N ILE A 61 15.42 8.60 17.30
CA ILE A 61 14.03 8.64 16.85
C ILE A 61 13.55 7.27 16.37
N ALA A 62 14.26 6.64 15.41
CA ALA A 62 13.82 5.42 14.76
C ALA A 62 13.62 4.27 15.77
N GLN A 63 14.60 4.03 16.64
CA GLN A 63 14.53 2.97 17.66
C GLN A 63 13.33 3.16 18.61
N ARG A 64 13.04 4.41 19.01
CA ARG A 64 11.88 4.70 19.90
C ARG A 64 10.54 4.46 19.21
N ILE A 65 10.47 4.75 17.91
CA ILE A 65 9.27 4.46 17.12
C ILE A 65 9.09 2.94 17.00
N GLU A 66 10.16 2.20 16.68
CA GLU A 66 10.11 0.73 16.58
C GLU A 66 9.69 0.10 17.90
N ASP A 67 10.29 0.52 19.02
CA ASP A 67 9.95 0.03 20.36
C ASP A 67 8.48 0.32 20.75
N ALA A 68 7.97 1.51 20.37
CA ALA A 68 6.58 1.87 20.64
C ALA A 68 5.57 1.08 19.79
N LEU A 69 5.99 0.61 18.62
CA LEU A 69 5.15 -0.16 17.71
C LEU A 69 5.19 -1.67 17.98
N ASP A 70 6.16 -2.18 18.74
CA ASP A 70 6.36 -3.61 18.98
C ASP A 70 5.15 -4.27 19.69
N ASP A 71 4.43 -3.52 20.51
CA ASP A 71 3.24 -3.98 21.24
C ASP A 71 1.93 -3.88 20.43
N ILE A 72 1.96 -3.36 19.19
CA ILE A 72 0.75 -3.16 18.38
C ILE A 72 0.41 -4.42 17.59
N SER A 73 -0.84 -4.85 17.71
CA SER A 73 -1.35 -6.01 16.98
C SER A 73 -1.65 -5.68 15.51
N HIS A 74 -1.57 -6.69 14.64
CA HIS A 74 -1.90 -6.59 13.20
C HIS A 74 -0.90 -5.80 12.36
N ILE A 75 0.32 -5.61 12.80
CA ILE A 75 1.41 -5.12 11.96
C ILE A 75 1.91 -6.30 11.09
N GLU A 76 2.01 -6.07 9.79
CA GLU A 76 2.60 -6.99 8.82
C GLU A 76 4.06 -6.65 8.57
N GLU A 77 4.36 -5.36 8.35
CA GLU A 77 5.71 -4.87 8.10
C GLU A 77 5.90 -3.46 8.67
N ILE A 78 7.08 -3.20 9.22
CA ILE A 78 7.54 -1.87 9.62
C ILE A 78 8.78 -1.55 8.79
N ARG A 79 8.76 -0.41 8.11
CA ARG A 79 9.92 0.14 7.40
C ARG A 79 10.26 1.49 7.99
N VAL A 80 11.46 1.64 8.49
CA VAL A 80 11.96 2.90 9.03
C VAL A 80 13.10 3.42 8.15
N ASP A 81 12.97 4.66 7.71
CA ASP A 81 13.94 5.37 6.88
C ASP A 81 14.45 6.61 7.64
N ALA A 82 15.64 6.47 8.22
CA ALA A 82 16.33 7.55 8.92
C ALA A 82 17.21 8.34 7.95
N ARG A 83 16.89 9.61 7.81
CA ARG A 83 17.63 10.57 6.97
C ARG A 83 18.11 11.73 7.80
N GLU A 84 18.98 12.56 7.22
CA GLU A 84 19.41 13.81 7.84
C GLU A 84 18.19 14.68 8.16
N SER A 85 18.02 15.01 9.43
CA SER A 85 16.92 15.83 9.99
C SER A 85 15.51 15.24 9.87
N LEU A 86 15.32 14.00 9.43
CA LEU A 86 13.99 13.41 9.17
C LEU A 86 13.96 11.90 9.39
N CYS A 87 13.00 11.42 10.15
CA CYS A 87 12.62 10.01 10.25
C CYS A 87 11.25 9.79 9.59
N ILE A 88 11.14 8.78 8.74
CA ILE A 88 9.89 8.33 8.15
C ILE A 88 9.73 6.85 8.48
N ALA A 89 8.71 6.50 9.23
CA ALA A 89 8.33 5.12 9.48
C ALA A 89 7.02 4.81 8.74
N THR A 90 7.02 3.75 7.96
CA THR A 90 5.83 3.24 7.27
C THR A 90 5.45 1.90 7.89
N VAL A 91 4.22 1.81 8.35
CA VAL A 91 3.67 0.64 9.02
C VAL A 91 2.55 0.06 8.16
N GLU A 92 2.72 -1.18 7.72
CA GLU A 92 1.73 -1.90 6.92
C GLU A 92 0.86 -2.77 7.82
N MET A 93 -0.47 -2.66 7.66
CA MET A 93 -1.42 -3.45 8.42
C MET A 93 -1.67 -4.81 7.75
N SER A 94 -1.69 -5.87 8.54
CA SER A 94 -2.11 -7.20 8.12
C SER A 94 -3.60 -7.25 7.74
N ASN A 95 -3.95 -8.04 6.75
CA ASN A 95 -5.28 -8.13 6.12
C ASN A 95 -6.47 -8.48 7.06
N ASN A 96 -6.24 -8.70 8.34
CA ASN A 96 -7.25 -9.19 9.31
C ASN A 96 -7.71 -8.16 10.35
N GLY A 97 -7.36 -6.88 10.21
CA GLY A 97 -7.67 -5.84 11.19
C GLY A 97 -8.64 -4.77 10.70
N ASP A 98 -9.21 -4.01 11.65
CA ASP A 98 -9.92 -2.77 11.37
C ASP A 98 -8.89 -1.64 11.27
N PHE A 99 -8.80 -1.02 10.10
CA PHE A 99 -7.80 0.03 9.85
C PHE A 99 -7.95 1.23 10.77
N GLN A 100 -9.18 1.63 11.12
CA GLN A 100 -9.40 2.77 11.99
C GLN A 100 -8.91 2.51 13.42
N VAL A 101 -9.11 1.29 13.90
CA VAL A 101 -8.58 0.87 15.22
C VAL A 101 -7.06 0.84 15.18
N PHE A 102 -6.50 0.24 14.15
CA PHE A 102 -5.04 0.16 13.92
C PHE A 102 -4.39 1.55 13.86
N PHE A 103 -4.96 2.46 13.07
CA PHE A 103 -4.48 3.85 12.99
C PHE A 103 -4.49 4.56 14.35
N ASN A 104 -5.60 4.45 15.10
CA ASN A 104 -5.73 5.05 16.42
C ASN A 104 -4.77 4.43 17.45
N ASP A 105 -4.45 3.15 17.33
CA ASP A 105 -3.50 2.47 18.22
C ASP A 105 -2.07 2.97 17.94
N ILE A 106 -1.69 3.12 16.68
CA ILE A 106 -0.41 3.74 16.29
C ILE A 106 -0.32 5.18 16.77
N GLU A 107 -1.35 6.01 16.52
CA GLU A 107 -1.35 7.41 16.94
C GLU A 107 -1.15 7.54 18.45
N ARG A 108 -1.85 6.71 19.24
CA ARG A 108 -1.71 6.68 20.72
C ARG A 108 -0.32 6.21 21.16
N ALA A 109 0.25 5.21 20.52
CA ALA A 109 1.58 4.71 20.84
C ALA A 109 2.66 5.77 20.57
N ILE A 110 2.57 6.46 19.43
CA ILE A 110 3.50 7.52 19.07
C ILE A 110 3.35 8.75 19.97
N ASP A 111 2.11 9.16 20.29
CA ASP A 111 1.85 10.28 21.22
C ASP A 111 2.28 9.98 22.68
N ALA A 112 2.44 8.71 23.05
CA ALA A 112 2.89 8.28 24.36
C ALA A 112 4.43 8.31 24.53
N ILE A 113 5.19 8.53 23.44
CA ILE A 113 6.65 8.65 23.51
C ILE A 113 7.03 10.01 24.11
N ASP A 114 7.49 10.04 25.35
CA ASP A 114 7.83 11.29 26.08
C ASP A 114 9.33 11.60 26.03
N ASP A 115 10.17 10.67 25.58
CA ASP A 115 11.63 10.77 25.65
C ASP A 115 12.31 11.15 24.33
N PHE A 116 11.56 11.75 23.41
CA PHE A 116 12.15 12.38 22.24
C PHE A 116 13.09 13.53 22.62
N PRO A 117 14.19 13.75 21.87
CA PRO A 117 15.05 14.92 22.08
C PRO A 117 14.28 16.23 22.05
N ALA A 118 14.73 17.22 22.84
CA ALA A 118 14.01 18.49 23.01
C ALA A 118 13.83 19.30 21.71
N ASP A 119 14.72 19.10 20.74
CA ASP A 119 14.70 19.78 19.43
C ASP A 119 13.88 19.02 18.37
N THR A 120 13.23 17.92 18.75
CA THR A 120 12.38 17.12 17.83
C THR A 120 11.02 17.80 17.67
N GLU A 121 10.58 17.95 16.44
CA GLU A 121 9.21 18.40 16.17
C GLU A 121 8.18 17.32 16.51
N LYS A 122 6.93 17.74 16.76
CA LYS A 122 5.86 16.80 17.08
C LYS A 122 5.67 15.80 15.96
N PRO A 123 5.62 14.47 16.25
CA PRO A 123 5.34 13.45 15.25
C PRO A 123 4.03 13.71 14.49
N VAL A 124 4.03 13.45 13.21
CA VAL A 124 2.85 13.52 12.33
C VAL A 124 2.53 12.11 11.87
N VAL A 125 1.34 11.64 12.19
CA VAL A 125 0.82 10.33 11.75
C VAL A 125 -0.23 10.56 10.67
N GLN A 126 -0.10 9.90 9.54
CA GLN A 126 -1.02 10.04 8.40
C GLN A 126 -1.28 8.71 7.70
N GLU A 127 -2.47 8.57 7.11
CA GLU A 127 -2.83 7.41 6.30
C GLU A 127 -2.18 7.53 4.91
N LEU A 128 -1.47 6.48 4.48
CA LEU A 128 -0.90 6.39 3.14
C LEU A 128 -1.88 5.62 2.24
N GLY A 129 -2.28 6.22 1.12
CA GLY A 129 -3.06 5.51 0.10
C GLY A 129 -4.48 6.01 -0.14
N ARG A 130 -4.98 7.00 0.60
CA ARG A 130 -6.24 7.66 0.28
C ARG A 130 -6.00 8.92 -0.53
N THR A 131 -5.86 8.75 -1.85
CA THR A 131 -5.97 9.87 -2.78
C THR A 131 -7.45 10.09 -3.07
N ASP A 132 -8.01 11.18 -2.53
CA ASP A 132 -9.33 11.69 -2.94
C ASP A 132 -9.32 12.15 -4.42
#